data_54db6b0357e78731dab6761dfdb653a5
#
_entry.id   54db6b0357e78731dab6761dfdb653a5
#
_cell.length_a   1.000
_cell.length_b   1.000
_cell.length_c   1.000
_cell.angle_alpha   90.00
_cell.angle_beta   90.00
_cell.angle_gamma   90.00
#
_symmetry.space_group_name_H-M   'P 1'
#
loop_
_entity.id
_entity.type
_entity.pdbx_description
1 polymer ?
#
loop_
_entity_poly.entity_id
_entity_poly.type
_entity_poly.pdbx_seq_one_letter_code
_entity_poly.pdbx_strand_id
1 'polypeptide(L)'
;MTTPDGREGWSDMFLRMGHSVWLIDQPRRGEAGQTSVAGTMTTTPSDQTWYTQFRIGTYLGGEFTYNEGSQFPQGEDVLDQFFRQMTPDTGMDNAAGDQSIDNTVVAQAVAAAIDEIYDRTGQDSILVTHSQGGLPGWEVPLYTDHVAAIVAIEPGAAPEVDSDAYSTMVEQNIPVTFYYGDYIGEEFTDVPAAAMWSMMAASADTFTEAYNAAGGSSTVVHLPDEGITGNDHFMFQDLNNDVIADHIEAWIQENVTE
;
A
#
# COMPACT_ATOMS: atom_id res chain seq x y z
N MET A 1 -1.92 16.44 1.03
CA MET A 1 -2.04 15.92 -0.37
C MET A 1 -3.49 15.76 -0.75
N THR A 2 -3.83 15.96 -2.02
CA THR A 2 -5.21 15.84 -2.51
C THR A 2 -5.40 14.56 -3.34
N THR A 3 -6.64 14.09 -3.40
CA THR A 3 -7.07 13.06 -4.35
C THR A 3 -7.04 13.58 -5.80
N PRO A 4 -7.13 12.73 -6.83
CA PRO A 4 -7.11 13.16 -8.23
C PRO A 4 -8.19 14.18 -8.59
N ASP A 5 -9.33 14.16 -7.92
CA ASP A 5 -10.43 15.12 -8.08
C ASP A 5 -10.34 16.34 -7.14
N GLY A 6 -9.23 16.48 -6.40
CA GLY A 6 -8.92 17.65 -5.58
C GLY A 6 -9.53 17.66 -4.17
N ARG A 7 -10.16 16.55 -3.74
CA ARG A 7 -10.60 16.39 -2.34
C ARG A 7 -9.40 16.21 -1.41
N GLU A 8 -9.66 16.26 -0.12
CA GLU A 8 -8.68 16.00 0.92
C GLU A 8 -8.17 14.55 0.84
N GLY A 9 -6.86 14.35 0.94
CA GLY A 9 -6.24 13.03 1.00
C GLY A 9 -5.90 12.62 2.44
N TRP A 10 -5.55 11.35 2.61
CA TRP A 10 -5.31 10.76 3.93
C TRP A 10 -4.22 11.48 4.75
N SER A 11 -3.19 12.02 4.14
CA SER A 11 -2.16 12.77 4.88
C SER A 11 -2.73 13.94 5.67
N ASP A 12 -3.68 14.68 5.08
CA ASP A 12 -4.30 15.82 5.75
C ASP A 12 -5.37 15.36 6.75
N MET A 13 -6.06 14.24 6.46
CA MET A 13 -7.03 13.63 7.38
C MET A 13 -6.33 13.15 8.67
N PHE A 14 -5.25 12.38 8.57
CA PHE A 14 -4.50 11.92 9.74
C PHE A 14 -3.86 13.07 10.52
N LEU A 15 -3.41 14.14 9.85
CA LEU A 15 -2.97 15.36 10.54
C LEU A 15 -4.11 15.99 11.38
N ARG A 16 -5.35 16.00 10.86
CA ARG A 16 -6.53 16.49 11.62
C ARG A 16 -6.92 15.58 12.78
N MET A 17 -6.67 14.27 12.65
CA MET A 17 -6.87 13.29 13.73
C MET A 17 -5.81 13.40 14.83
N GLY A 18 -4.75 14.20 14.61
CA GLY A 18 -3.73 14.50 15.61
C GLY A 18 -2.40 13.79 15.41
N HIS A 19 -2.25 13.02 14.34
CA HIS A 19 -0.99 12.35 14.02
C HIS A 19 0.02 13.31 13.37
N SER A 20 1.30 13.06 13.60
CA SER A 20 2.37 13.58 12.75
C SER A 20 2.49 12.70 11.52
N VAL A 21 2.46 13.28 10.32
CA VAL A 21 2.49 12.53 9.06
C VAL A 21 3.78 12.79 8.31
N TRP A 22 4.48 11.73 7.96
CA TRP A 22 5.72 11.74 7.22
C TRP A 22 5.54 10.97 5.90
N LEU A 23 5.78 11.65 4.80
CA LEU A 23 5.69 11.08 3.46
C LEU A 23 7.09 10.83 2.94
N ILE A 24 7.35 9.62 2.48
CA ILE A 24 8.67 9.19 2.06
C ILE A 24 8.65 8.89 0.56
N ASP A 25 9.53 9.52 -0.20
CA ASP A 25 9.92 9.04 -1.51
C ASP A 25 10.90 7.87 -1.34
N GLN A 26 10.52 6.69 -1.82
CA GLN A 26 11.42 5.54 -1.78
C GLN A 26 12.70 5.83 -2.59
N PRO A 27 13.84 5.28 -2.19
CA PRO A 27 15.05 5.34 -3.01
C PRO A 27 14.74 5.02 -4.47
N ARG A 28 15.26 5.82 -5.38
CA ARG A 28 15.12 5.71 -6.84
C ARG A 28 13.75 6.12 -7.40
N ARG A 29 12.86 6.69 -6.54
CA ARG A 29 11.56 7.21 -6.95
C ARG A 29 11.40 8.68 -6.54
N GLY A 30 10.52 9.40 -7.22
CA GLY A 30 10.19 10.78 -6.90
C GLY A 30 11.40 11.67 -6.75
N GLU A 31 11.49 12.44 -5.67
CA GLU A 31 12.64 13.30 -5.37
C GLU A 31 13.90 12.52 -4.98
N ALA A 32 13.74 11.27 -4.52
CA ALA A 32 14.85 10.34 -4.27
C ALA A 32 15.27 9.55 -5.52
N GLY A 33 14.78 9.93 -6.69
CA GLY A 33 15.03 9.25 -7.97
C GLY A 33 16.40 9.50 -8.58
N GLN A 34 17.24 10.36 -8.00
CA GLN A 34 18.60 10.56 -8.49
C GLN A 34 19.47 9.33 -8.24
N THR A 35 20.05 8.79 -9.32
CA THR A 35 20.96 7.65 -9.25
C THR A 35 22.32 7.99 -9.85
N SER A 36 23.39 7.44 -9.29
CA SER A 36 24.74 7.50 -9.84
C SER A 36 25.08 6.30 -10.74
N VAL A 37 24.16 5.35 -10.85
CA VAL A 37 24.30 4.15 -11.67
C VAL A 37 23.57 4.36 -12.98
N ALA A 38 24.20 3.97 -14.09
CA ALA A 38 23.54 3.98 -15.38
C ALA A 38 22.39 2.98 -15.39
N GLY A 39 21.18 3.44 -15.59
CA GLY A 39 19.98 2.60 -15.67
C GLY A 39 19.29 2.77 -17.02
N THR A 40 18.62 1.71 -17.47
CA THR A 40 17.72 1.78 -18.61
C THR A 40 16.29 1.73 -18.10
N MET A 41 15.56 2.82 -18.22
CA MET A 41 14.13 2.79 -17.95
C MET A 41 13.41 2.13 -19.12
N THR A 42 12.82 0.99 -18.87
CA THR A 42 11.86 0.40 -19.80
C THR A 42 10.56 1.18 -19.67
N THR A 43 10.05 1.71 -20.79
CA THR A 43 8.68 2.24 -20.82
C THR A 43 7.74 1.10 -20.52
N THR A 44 7.21 1.09 -19.33
CA THR A 44 6.10 0.21 -18.97
C THR A 44 4.81 0.83 -19.47
N PRO A 45 3.88 0.00 -19.90
CA PRO A 45 2.61 0.48 -20.38
C PRO A 45 1.82 1.00 -19.23
N SER A 46 1.27 1.77 -19.35
CA SER A 46 0.13 2.22 -20.06
C SER A 46 -0.97 2.41 -19.04
N ASP A 47 -1.55 3.55 -19.05
CA ASP A 47 -2.74 3.95 -18.32
C ASP A 47 -3.81 2.84 -18.31
N GLN A 48 -4.01 2.17 -19.44
CA GLN A 48 -5.01 1.11 -19.58
C GLN A 48 -4.72 -0.12 -18.72
N THR A 49 -3.44 -0.47 -18.57
CA THR A 49 -3.02 -1.58 -17.71
C THR A 49 -3.26 -1.25 -16.25
N TRP A 50 -2.86 -0.07 -15.80
CA TRP A 50 -3.11 0.40 -14.44
C TRP A 50 -4.59 0.44 -14.13
N TYR A 51 -5.39 1.03 -15.02
CA TYR A 51 -6.84 1.13 -14.87
C TYR A 51 -7.49 -0.24 -14.65
N THR A 52 -7.11 -1.22 -15.47
CA THR A 52 -7.70 -2.56 -15.44
C THR A 52 -7.11 -3.43 -14.33
N GLN A 53 -5.79 -3.40 -14.15
CA GLN A 53 -5.11 -4.23 -13.15
C GLN A 53 -5.46 -3.83 -11.73
N PHE A 54 -5.74 -2.55 -11.50
CA PHE A 54 -6.07 -2.02 -10.18
C PHE A 54 -7.58 -1.88 -9.96
N ARG A 55 -8.39 -2.54 -10.77
CA ARG A 55 -9.83 -2.73 -10.59
C ARG A 55 -10.66 -1.44 -10.60
N ILE A 56 -10.16 -0.36 -11.19
CA ILE A 56 -10.96 0.86 -11.41
C ILE A 56 -12.09 0.55 -12.40
N GLY A 57 -11.77 -0.25 -13.41
CA GLY A 57 -12.71 -0.66 -14.45
C GLY A 57 -12.05 -1.44 -15.57
N THR A 58 -12.61 -1.36 -16.77
CA THR A 58 -12.07 -2.00 -17.97
C THR A 58 -11.79 -0.98 -19.06
N TYR A 59 -10.76 -1.26 -19.87
CA TYR A 59 -10.48 -0.51 -21.09
C TYR A 59 -10.74 -1.39 -22.30
N LEU A 60 -11.75 -1.07 -23.06
CA LEU A 60 -12.16 -1.83 -24.23
C LEU A 60 -12.58 -0.90 -25.38
N GLY A 61 -12.10 -1.19 -26.58
CA GLY A 61 -12.50 -0.44 -27.78
C GLY A 61 -12.05 1.03 -27.82
N GLY A 62 -11.11 1.43 -26.96
CA GLY A 62 -10.64 2.81 -26.84
C GLY A 62 -11.33 3.61 -25.73
N GLU A 63 -12.20 2.97 -24.94
CA GLU A 63 -12.98 3.62 -23.90
C GLU A 63 -12.67 3.01 -22.51
N PHE A 64 -12.64 3.87 -21.49
CA PHE A 64 -12.58 3.48 -20.07
C PHE A 64 -14.02 3.33 -19.54
N THR A 65 -14.31 2.19 -18.94
CA THR A 65 -15.59 1.90 -18.30
C THR A 65 -15.34 1.54 -16.84
N TYR A 66 -15.96 2.27 -15.91
CA TYR A 66 -15.82 2.02 -14.48
C TYR A 66 -16.61 0.76 -14.07
N ASN A 67 -16.12 0.07 -13.03
CA ASN A 67 -16.86 -1.02 -12.42
C ASN A 67 -18.18 -0.51 -11.82
N GLU A 68 -19.20 -1.35 -11.79
CA GLU A 68 -20.50 -0.99 -11.21
C GLU A 68 -20.33 -0.68 -9.71
N GLY A 69 -20.84 0.46 -9.27
CA GLY A 69 -20.73 0.89 -7.87
C GLY A 69 -19.38 1.49 -7.49
N SER A 70 -18.44 1.65 -8.44
CA SER A 70 -17.11 2.19 -8.18
C SER A 70 -17.16 3.53 -7.43
N GLN A 71 -16.35 3.61 -6.39
CA GLN A 71 -16.09 4.84 -5.62
C GLN A 71 -14.95 5.67 -6.20
N PHE A 72 -14.29 5.19 -7.25
CA PHE A 72 -13.28 6.01 -7.93
C PHE A 72 -13.94 7.28 -8.52
N PRO A 73 -13.39 8.47 -8.28
CA PRO A 73 -13.96 9.71 -8.81
C PRO A 73 -13.84 9.73 -10.33
N GLN A 74 -14.97 9.93 -11.01
CA GLN A 74 -15.08 9.80 -12.46
C GLN A 74 -14.79 11.12 -13.18
N GLY A 75 -14.23 11.03 -14.38
CA GLY A 75 -13.99 12.16 -15.29
C GLY A 75 -12.64 12.07 -16.00
N GLU A 76 -12.55 12.66 -17.19
CA GLU A 76 -11.31 12.67 -18.00
C GLU A 76 -10.18 13.40 -17.27
N ASP A 77 -10.46 14.54 -16.66
CA ASP A 77 -9.48 15.33 -15.90
C ASP A 77 -8.98 14.57 -14.67
N VAL A 78 -9.86 13.81 -14.03
CA VAL A 78 -9.53 12.97 -12.86
C VAL A 78 -8.62 11.82 -13.28
N LEU A 79 -8.94 11.13 -14.36
CA LEU A 79 -8.10 10.06 -14.90
C LEU A 79 -6.73 10.58 -15.33
N ASP A 80 -6.68 11.73 -16.01
CA ASP A 80 -5.41 12.36 -16.40
C ASP A 80 -4.57 12.67 -15.15
N GLN A 81 -5.18 13.23 -14.11
CA GLN A 81 -4.49 13.51 -12.86
C GLN A 81 -4.06 12.22 -12.13
N PHE A 82 -4.88 11.18 -12.15
CA PHE A 82 -4.54 9.86 -11.60
C PHE A 82 -3.32 9.25 -12.31
N PHE A 83 -3.29 9.25 -13.64
CA PHE A 83 -2.16 8.68 -14.38
C PHE A 83 -0.85 9.46 -14.21
N ARG A 84 -0.90 10.75 -13.90
CA ARG A 84 0.29 11.57 -13.63
C ARG A 84 1.04 11.20 -12.36
N GLN A 85 0.43 10.43 -11.45
CA GLN A 85 1.11 9.95 -10.24
C GLN A 85 2.08 8.79 -10.50
N MET A 86 2.02 8.15 -11.67
CA MET A 86 2.92 7.07 -12.04
C MET A 86 4.35 7.57 -12.16
N THR A 87 5.18 7.27 -11.16
CA THR A 87 6.60 7.64 -11.17
C THR A 87 7.48 6.46 -11.53
N PRO A 88 8.46 6.62 -12.43
CA PRO A 88 9.38 5.54 -12.76
C PRO A 88 10.30 5.22 -11.58
N ASP A 89 10.69 3.94 -11.47
CA ASP A 89 11.82 3.52 -10.65
C ASP A 89 13.12 3.67 -11.47
N THR A 90 13.97 4.60 -11.06
CA THR A 90 15.22 4.91 -11.79
C THR A 90 16.37 3.96 -11.47
N GLY A 91 16.16 3.04 -10.54
CA GLY A 91 17.14 2.06 -10.12
C GLY A 91 16.89 0.64 -10.59
N MET A 92 15.81 0.44 -11.29
CA MET A 92 15.59 -0.86 -11.93
C MET A 92 16.51 -1.01 -13.11
N ASP A 93 17.69 -1.29 -12.85
CA ASP A 93 18.61 -1.50 -13.80
C ASP A 93 18.69 -2.66 -14.24
N ASN A 94 18.91 -2.87 -15.32
CA ASN A 94 19.87 -3.19 -15.49
C ASN A 94 20.66 -3.78 -16.54
N ALA A 95 21.86 -3.46 -16.65
CA ALA A 95 22.93 -4.14 -17.36
C ALA A 95 22.89 -5.68 -17.22
N ALA A 96 22.24 -6.20 -16.21
CA ALA A 96 22.03 -7.64 -15.98
C ALA A 96 20.63 -8.14 -16.35
N GLY A 97 19.73 -7.24 -16.74
CA GLY A 97 18.34 -7.60 -17.04
C GLY A 97 17.50 -7.99 -15.81
N ASP A 98 18.02 -7.76 -14.63
CA ASP A 98 17.28 -7.94 -13.39
C ASP A 98 16.44 -6.69 -13.13
N GLN A 99 15.13 -6.81 -13.19
CA GLN A 99 14.17 -5.75 -12.93
C GLN A 99 13.55 -5.89 -11.54
N SER A 100 14.18 -6.62 -10.66
CA SER A 100 13.72 -6.76 -9.28
C SER A 100 13.90 -5.44 -8.54
N ILE A 101 12.91 -5.09 -7.73
CA ILE A 101 13.04 -4.02 -6.73
C ILE A 101 13.99 -4.53 -5.67
N ASP A 102 14.97 -3.70 -5.31
CA ASP A 102 15.83 -3.98 -4.17
C ASP A 102 15.07 -3.61 -2.88
N ASN A 103 14.24 -4.55 -2.40
CA ASN A 103 13.45 -4.37 -1.19
C ASN A 103 14.33 -4.01 0.01
N THR A 104 15.49 -4.61 0.11
CA THR A 104 16.42 -4.39 1.23
C THR A 104 16.91 -2.95 1.28
N VAL A 105 17.30 -2.36 0.14
CA VAL A 105 17.72 -0.95 0.08
C VAL A 105 16.58 -0.02 0.48
N VAL A 106 15.35 -0.31 0.02
CA VAL A 106 14.18 0.49 0.39
C VAL A 106 13.88 0.35 1.88
N ALA A 107 13.86 -0.87 2.40
CA ALA A 107 13.59 -1.14 3.82
C ALA A 107 14.60 -0.44 4.74
N GLN A 108 15.90 -0.52 4.43
CA GLN A 108 16.95 0.17 5.19
C GLN A 108 16.79 1.69 5.17
N ALA A 109 16.42 2.27 4.03
CA ALA A 109 16.19 3.71 3.92
C ALA A 109 14.96 4.16 4.72
N VAL A 110 13.88 3.37 4.69
CA VAL A 110 12.67 3.64 5.49
C VAL A 110 12.97 3.50 6.98
N ALA A 111 13.68 2.44 7.39
CA ALA A 111 14.10 2.25 8.78
C ALA A 111 14.94 3.42 9.29
N ALA A 112 15.93 3.87 8.50
CA ALA A 112 16.75 5.04 8.87
C ALA A 112 15.93 6.34 9.00
N ALA A 113 14.86 6.49 8.19
CA ALA A 113 13.94 7.63 8.34
C ALA A 113 13.09 7.50 9.62
N ILE A 114 12.64 6.29 9.97
CA ILE A 114 11.92 6.01 11.20
C ILE A 114 12.80 6.30 12.43
N ASP A 115 14.06 5.86 12.43
CA ASP A 115 15.01 6.14 13.50
C ASP A 115 15.22 7.66 13.69
N GLU A 116 15.37 8.42 12.60
CA GLU A 116 15.49 9.87 12.65
C GLU A 116 14.21 10.54 13.19
N ILE A 117 13.02 9.99 12.87
CA ILE A 117 11.75 10.46 13.43
C ILE A 117 11.71 10.18 14.93
N TYR A 118 12.10 9.00 15.37
CA TYR A 118 12.18 8.66 16.77
C TYR A 118 13.16 9.53 17.54
N ASP A 119 14.34 9.79 17.00
CA ASP A 119 15.35 10.68 17.59
C ASP A 119 14.82 12.11 17.79
N ARG A 120 13.93 12.57 16.91
CA ARG A 120 13.33 13.91 16.99
C ARG A 120 12.11 13.99 17.90
N THR A 121 11.32 12.92 17.95
CA THR A 121 9.99 12.96 18.58
C THR A 121 9.91 12.13 19.86
N GLY A 122 10.73 11.10 19.98
CA GLY A 122 10.65 10.09 21.04
C GLY A 122 9.46 9.15 20.87
N GLN A 123 8.86 9.09 19.68
CA GLN A 123 7.68 8.27 19.38
C GLN A 123 7.98 7.28 18.28
N ASP A 124 7.53 6.05 18.47
CA ASP A 124 7.57 5.02 17.42
C ASP A 124 6.60 5.35 16.29
N SER A 125 6.84 4.81 15.12
CA SER A 125 6.10 5.13 13.91
C SER A 125 5.11 4.04 13.52
N ILE A 126 3.91 4.42 13.10
CA ILE A 126 2.99 3.54 12.39
C ILE A 126 3.38 3.56 10.92
N LEU A 127 3.74 2.41 10.38
CA LEU A 127 4.13 2.25 8.99
C LEU A 127 2.91 1.95 8.13
N VAL A 128 2.49 2.93 7.33
CA VAL A 128 1.41 2.73 6.34
C VAL A 128 2.01 2.43 4.98
N THR A 129 1.70 1.29 4.41
CA THR A 129 2.20 0.86 3.10
C THR A 129 1.07 0.64 2.11
N HIS A 130 1.37 0.75 0.83
CA HIS A 130 0.43 0.43 -0.25
C HIS A 130 1.10 -0.39 -1.33
N SER A 131 0.39 -1.41 -1.83
CA SER A 131 0.75 -2.15 -3.03
C SER A 131 2.19 -2.72 -2.98
N GLN A 132 2.98 -2.41 -3.99
CA GLN A 132 4.39 -2.79 -4.08
C GLN A 132 5.22 -2.30 -2.88
N GLY A 133 4.86 -1.16 -2.29
CA GLY A 133 5.50 -0.62 -1.09
C GLY A 133 5.35 -1.51 0.15
N GLY A 134 4.39 -2.42 0.17
CA GLY A 134 4.26 -3.45 1.20
C GLY A 134 5.44 -4.43 1.20
N LEU A 135 6.00 -4.77 0.04
CA LEU A 135 7.10 -5.75 -0.04
C LEU A 135 8.33 -5.31 0.77
N PRO A 136 8.94 -4.13 0.54
CA PRO A 136 9.99 -3.63 1.42
C PRO A 136 9.49 -3.28 2.83
N GLY A 137 8.20 -2.91 2.97
CA GLY A 137 7.59 -2.59 4.25
C GLY A 137 7.72 -3.72 5.27
N TRP A 138 7.61 -4.96 4.82
CA TRP A 138 7.77 -6.13 5.69
C TRP A 138 9.19 -6.32 6.21
N GLU A 139 10.20 -5.85 5.50
CA GLU A 139 11.60 -5.94 5.90
C GLU A 139 12.03 -4.80 6.85
N VAL A 140 11.26 -3.72 6.97
CA VAL A 140 11.62 -2.55 7.80
C VAL A 140 11.93 -2.93 9.25
N PRO A 141 11.14 -3.80 9.93
CA PRO A 141 11.43 -4.22 11.30
C PRO A 141 12.76 -4.97 11.50
N LEU A 142 13.38 -5.46 10.41
CA LEU A 142 14.71 -6.06 10.49
C LEU A 142 15.81 -5.03 10.79
N TYR A 143 15.53 -3.74 10.61
CA TYR A 143 16.53 -2.66 10.64
C TYR A 143 16.23 -1.57 11.66
N THR A 144 15.07 -1.61 12.33
CA THR A 144 14.69 -0.69 13.40
C THR A 144 13.72 -1.33 14.37
N ASP A 145 13.78 -0.92 15.64
CA ASP A 145 12.86 -1.33 16.70
C ASP A 145 11.72 -0.30 16.91
N HIS A 146 11.62 0.71 16.03
CA HIS A 146 10.72 1.86 16.20
C HIS A 146 9.48 1.80 15.31
N VAL A 147 9.00 0.59 14.98
CA VAL A 147 7.73 0.37 14.27
C VAL A 147 6.66 0.00 15.29
N ALA A 148 5.74 0.92 15.56
CA ALA A 148 4.63 0.71 16.49
C ALA A 148 3.53 -0.21 15.92
N ALA A 149 3.29 -0.15 14.62
CA ALA A 149 2.30 -0.98 13.92
C ALA A 149 2.51 -0.91 12.40
N ILE A 150 1.93 -1.85 11.67
CA ILE A 150 1.91 -1.83 10.19
C ILE A 150 0.47 -1.86 9.70
N VAL A 151 0.10 -0.86 8.89
CA VAL A 151 -1.16 -0.80 8.15
C VAL A 151 -0.86 -1.02 6.67
N ALA A 152 -1.22 -2.18 6.16
CA ALA A 152 -0.91 -2.59 4.79
C ALA A 152 -2.15 -2.49 3.89
N ILE A 153 -2.12 -1.54 2.97
CA ILE A 153 -3.21 -1.30 2.01
C ILE A 153 -2.90 -2.12 0.75
N GLU A 154 -3.68 -3.16 0.52
CA GLU A 154 -3.54 -4.04 -0.65
C GLU A 154 -2.08 -4.35 -1.01
N PRO A 155 -1.28 -4.90 -0.10
CA PRO A 155 0.13 -5.16 -0.38
C PRO A 155 0.29 -6.18 -1.51
N GLY A 156 1.40 -6.08 -2.24
CA GLY A 156 1.71 -6.99 -3.34
C GLY A 156 1.93 -8.45 -2.91
N ALA A 157 2.17 -8.70 -1.62
CA ALA A 157 2.15 -9.99 -0.95
C ALA A 157 2.17 -9.77 0.56
N ALA A 158 1.68 -10.74 1.34
CA ALA A 158 1.96 -10.84 2.76
C ALA A 158 3.40 -11.39 2.99
N PRO A 159 3.98 -11.19 4.18
CA PRO A 159 5.26 -11.80 4.51
C PRO A 159 5.19 -13.33 4.45
N GLU A 160 6.26 -13.98 4.02
CA GLU A 160 6.35 -15.44 4.09
C GLU A 160 6.41 -15.87 5.55
N VAL A 161 5.58 -16.84 5.93
CA VAL A 161 5.59 -17.46 7.25
C VAL A 161 6.96 -18.12 7.46
N ASP A 162 7.53 -17.97 8.65
CA ASP A 162 8.87 -18.44 9.03
C ASP A 162 10.05 -17.67 8.37
N SER A 163 9.79 -16.54 7.67
CA SER A 163 10.87 -15.63 7.24
C SER A 163 11.49 -14.89 8.42
N ASP A 164 12.67 -14.29 8.21
CA ASP A 164 13.32 -13.44 9.21
C ASP A 164 12.42 -12.23 9.56
N ALA A 165 11.77 -11.62 8.57
CA ALA A 165 10.84 -10.51 8.77
C ALA A 165 9.63 -10.93 9.63
N TYR A 166 9.03 -12.10 9.33
CA TYR A 166 7.94 -12.65 10.13
C TYR A 166 8.39 -12.86 11.59
N SER A 167 9.53 -13.52 11.78
CA SER A 167 10.07 -13.83 13.11
C SER A 167 10.35 -12.56 13.92
N THR A 168 10.96 -11.56 13.30
CA THR A 168 11.23 -10.25 13.92
C THR A 168 9.95 -9.53 14.32
N MET A 169 8.93 -9.51 13.45
CA MET A 169 7.65 -8.89 13.79
C MET A 169 6.95 -9.59 14.97
N VAL A 170 7.05 -10.94 15.06
CA VAL A 170 6.54 -11.69 16.22
C VAL A 170 7.32 -11.33 17.49
N GLU A 171 8.66 -11.29 17.43
CA GLU A 171 9.50 -10.93 18.56
C GLU A 171 9.27 -9.51 19.06
N GLN A 172 9.09 -8.56 18.16
CA GLN A 172 8.78 -7.17 18.49
C GLN A 172 7.30 -6.95 18.83
N ASN A 173 6.45 -7.98 18.65
CA ASN A 173 5.00 -7.91 18.88
C ASN A 173 4.30 -6.77 18.13
N ILE A 174 4.64 -6.60 16.84
CA ILE A 174 4.10 -5.51 16.01
C ILE A 174 2.66 -5.83 15.59
N PRO A 175 1.65 -5.01 15.93
CA PRO A 175 0.31 -5.16 15.39
C PRO A 175 0.29 -4.92 13.87
N VAL A 176 -0.42 -5.77 13.14
CA VAL A 176 -0.53 -5.69 11.68
C VAL A 176 -1.99 -5.68 11.25
N THR A 177 -2.36 -4.81 10.34
CA THR A 177 -3.66 -4.90 9.67
C THR A 177 -3.52 -4.81 8.16
N PHE A 178 -4.30 -5.61 7.46
CA PHE A 178 -4.42 -5.59 6.01
C PHE A 178 -5.78 -5.01 5.64
N TYR A 179 -5.82 -4.18 4.61
CA TYR A 179 -7.05 -3.66 4.04
C TYR A 179 -7.15 -4.06 2.58
N TYR A 180 -8.26 -4.69 2.23
CA TYR A 180 -8.58 -5.05 0.85
C TYR A 180 -9.91 -4.42 0.43
N GLY A 181 -9.93 -3.86 -0.77
CA GLY A 181 -11.12 -3.26 -1.37
C GLY A 181 -12.08 -4.27 -1.98
N ASP A 182 -12.91 -3.77 -2.87
CA ASP A 182 -13.92 -4.52 -3.60
C ASP A 182 -13.39 -5.11 -4.91
N TYR A 183 -14.24 -5.78 -5.64
CA TYR A 183 -13.96 -6.43 -6.93
C TYR A 183 -12.88 -7.52 -6.85
N ILE A 184 -12.80 -8.17 -5.70
CA ILE A 184 -11.93 -9.32 -5.41
C ILE A 184 -12.83 -10.52 -5.14
N GLY A 185 -12.62 -11.62 -5.88
CA GLY A 185 -13.41 -12.84 -5.67
C GLY A 185 -13.80 -13.52 -6.99
N GLU A 186 -14.31 -14.74 -6.85
CA GLU A 186 -14.71 -15.56 -8.00
C GLU A 186 -15.98 -15.02 -8.69
N GLU A 187 -16.79 -14.24 -8.00
CA GLU A 187 -18.01 -13.61 -8.52
C GLU A 187 -17.71 -12.50 -9.52
N PHE A 188 -16.54 -11.88 -9.43
CA PHE A 188 -16.14 -10.77 -10.32
C PHE A 188 -15.46 -11.27 -11.60
N THR A 189 -16.13 -12.16 -12.33
CA THR A 189 -15.57 -12.79 -13.55
C THR A 189 -15.26 -11.80 -14.66
N ASP A 190 -15.91 -10.64 -14.66
CA ASP A 190 -15.74 -9.60 -15.67
C ASP A 190 -14.65 -8.56 -15.28
N VAL A 191 -14.06 -8.71 -14.09
CA VAL A 191 -12.95 -7.88 -13.61
C VAL A 191 -11.63 -8.65 -13.82
N PRO A 192 -10.80 -8.28 -14.80
CA PRO A 192 -9.66 -9.11 -15.23
C PRO A 192 -8.64 -9.43 -14.13
N ALA A 193 -8.48 -8.54 -13.16
CA ALA A 193 -7.51 -8.69 -12.08
C ALA A 193 -8.08 -9.29 -10.78
N ALA A 194 -9.39 -9.56 -10.71
CA ALA A 194 -10.05 -10.03 -9.48
C ALA A 194 -9.39 -11.29 -8.91
N ALA A 195 -9.10 -12.29 -9.74
CA ALA A 195 -8.47 -13.53 -9.30
C ALA A 195 -7.05 -13.33 -8.74
N MET A 196 -6.27 -12.41 -9.31
CA MET A 196 -4.94 -12.08 -8.80
C MET A 196 -5.04 -11.45 -7.41
N TRP A 197 -5.91 -10.47 -7.24
CA TRP A 197 -6.10 -9.80 -5.96
C TRP A 197 -6.72 -10.73 -4.90
N SER A 198 -7.57 -11.67 -5.31
CA SER A 198 -8.07 -12.73 -4.43
C SER A 198 -6.94 -13.61 -3.86
N MET A 199 -5.94 -13.94 -4.67
CA MET A 199 -4.77 -14.68 -4.18
C MET A 199 -3.93 -13.85 -3.20
N MET A 200 -3.79 -12.53 -3.44
CA MET A 200 -3.07 -11.63 -2.53
C MET A 200 -3.79 -11.54 -1.17
N ALA A 201 -5.11 -11.38 -1.18
CA ALA A 201 -5.92 -11.38 0.03
C ALA A 201 -5.81 -12.70 0.79
N ALA A 202 -5.94 -13.84 0.11
CA ALA A 202 -5.80 -15.16 0.74
C ALA A 202 -4.39 -15.39 1.34
N SER A 203 -3.35 -14.76 0.80
CA SER A 203 -2.02 -14.82 1.41
C SER A 203 -1.96 -14.04 2.73
N ALA A 204 -2.68 -12.91 2.82
CA ALA A 204 -2.81 -12.15 4.07
C ALA A 204 -3.61 -12.90 5.13
N ASP A 205 -4.66 -13.61 4.75
CA ASP A 205 -5.41 -14.50 5.65
C ASP A 205 -4.51 -15.60 6.22
N THR A 206 -3.73 -16.25 5.36
CA THR A 206 -2.77 -17.29 5.76
C THR A 206 -1.70 -16.76 6.71
N PHE A 207 -1.14 -15.59 6.41
CA PHE A 207 -0.20 -14.92 7.30
C PHE A 207 -0.84 -14.59 8.64
N THR A 208 -2.02 -14.00 8.64
CA THR A 208 -2.76 -13.57 9.83
C THR A 208 -3.06 -14.75 10.76
N GLU A 209 -3.50 -15.90 10.21
CA GLU A 209 -3.71 -17.11 10.99
C GLU A 209 -2.43 -17.59 11.66
N ALA A 210 -1.34 -17.68 10.91
CA ALA A 210 -0.03 -18.12 11.43
C ALA A 210 0.54 -17.13 12.45
N TYR A 211 0.45 -15.82 12.17
CA TYR A 211 0.98 -14.76 13.03
C TYR A 211 0.27 -14.73 14.38
N ASN A 212 -1.07 -14.81 14.39
CA ASN A 212 -1.87 -14.87 15.60
C ASN A 212 -1.61 -16.16 16.38
N ALA A 213 -1.40 -17.30 15.71
CA ALA A 213 -1.03 -18.55 16.36
C ALA A 213 0.36 -18.50 17.02
N ALA A 214 1.26 -17.68 16.50
CA ALA A 214 2.58 -17.43 17.07
C ALA A 214 2.57 -16.41 18.24
N GLY A 215 1.43 -15.82 18.55
CA GLY A 215 1.25 -14.84 19.63
C GLY A 215 1.32 -13.38 19.18
N GLY A 216 1.42 -13.11 17.88
CA GLY A 216 1.28 -11.78 17.31
C GLY A 216 -0.17 -11.29 17.27
N SER A 217 -0.38 -10.08 16.78
CA SER A 217 -1.71 -9.49 16.56
C SER A 217 -1.85 -9.07 15.10
N SER A 218 -2.69 -9.76 14.34
CA SER A 218 -2.96 -9.40 12.94
C SER A 218 -4.44 -9.51 12.62
N THR A 219 -4.92 -8.62 11.74
CA THR A 219 -6.29 -8.63 11.20
C THR A 219 -6.27 -8.41 9.70
N VAL A 220 -7.23 -9.01 9.00
CA VAL A 220 -7.53 -8.71 7.59
C VAL A 220 -8.91 -8.08 7.52
N VAL A 221 -8.99 -6.91 6.93
CA VAL A 221 -10.24 -6.17 6.71
C VAL A 221 -10.56 -6.25 5.22
N HIS A 222 -11.63 -6.96 4.89
CA HIS A 222 -12.27 -6.89 3.59
C HIS A 222 -13.34 -5.81 3.67
N LEU A 223 -13.13 -4.65 3.06
CA LEU A 223 -14.03 -3.51 3.17
C LEU A 223 -15.51 -3.84 2.85
N PRO A 224 -15.83 -4.70 1.87
CA PRO A 224 -17.21 -5.11 1.63
C PRO A 224 -17.87 -5.82 2.82
N ASP A 225 -17.13 -6.57 3.64
CA ASP A 225 -17.67 -7.24 4.83
C ASP A 225 -18.04 -6.22 5.93
N GLU A 226 -17.40 -5.05 5.91
CA GLU A 226 -17.70 -3.90 6.79
C GLU A 226 -18.79 -2.98 6.19
N GLY A 227 -19.38 -3.36 5.05
CA GLY A 227 -20.38 -2.56 4.35
C GLY A 227 -19.81 -1.37 3.58
N ILE A 228 -18.50 -1.31 3.40
CA ILE A 228 -17.78 -0.30 2.62
C ILE A 228 -17.47 -0.90 1.25
N THR A 229 -18.20 -0.49 0.22
CA THR A 229 -18.16 -1.12 -1.10
C THR A 229 -17.76 -0.16 -2.21
N GLY A 230 -17.35 -0.73 -3.35
CA GLY A 230 -16.98 0.02 -4.56
C GLY A 230 -15.54 0.53 -4.56
N ASN A 231 -14.72 0.10 -3.63
CA ASN A 231 -13.33 0.54 -3.49
C ASN A 231 -12.39 -0.30 -4.33
N ASP A 232 -11.57 0.38 -5.10
CA ASP A 232 -10.52 -0.24 -5.91
C ASP A 232 -9.18 -0.34 -5.15
N HIS A 233 -8.11 -0.59 -5.89
CA HIS A 233 -6.76 -0.69 -5.33
C HIS A 233 -6.26 0.62 -4.69
N PHE A 234 -6.79 1.75 -5.09
CA PHE A 234 -6.41 3.08 -4.61
C PHE A 234 -7.47 3.67 -3.66
N MET A 235 -7.99 2.85 -2.75
CA MET A 235 -9.08 3.22 -1.82
C MET A 235 -8.87 4.56 -1.10
N PHE A 236 -7.62 5.01 -0.94
CA PHE A 236 -7.30 6.33 -0.37
C PHE A 236 -7.60 7.51 -1.31
N GLN A 237 -7.97 7.25 -2.56
CA GLN A 237 -8.39 8.24 -3.56
C GLN A 237 -9.90 8.20 -3.84
N ASP A 238 -10.58 7.16 -3.38
CA ASP A 238 -12.00 6.93 -3.60
C ASP A 238 -12.90 7.99 -2.94
N LEU A 239 -14.15 8.08 -3.38
CA LEU A 239 -15.11 9.08 -2.90
C LEU A 239 -15.42 8.96 -1.40
N ASN A 240 -15.27 7.78 -0.84
CA ASN A 240 -15.46 7.44 0.57
C ASN A 240 -14.12 7.23 1.32
N ASN A 241 -13.04 7.85 0.87
CA ASN A 241 -11.72 7.70 1.47
C ASN A 241 -11.66 8.16 2.94
N ASP A 242 -12.53 9.08 3.34
CA ASP A 242 -12.69 9.53 4.72
C ASP A 242 -13.24 8.44 5.63
N VAL A 243 -14.23 7.67 5.16
CA VAL A 243 -14.80 6.53 5.90
C VAL A 243 -13.73 5.48 6.18
N ILE A 244 -12.87 5.21 5.19
CA ILE A 244 -11.78 4.24 5.33
C ILE A 244 -10.68 4.79 6.27
N ALA A 245 -10.36 6.08 6.18
CA ALA A 245 -9.42 6.72 7.10
C ALA A 245 -9.91 6.65 8.55
N ASP A 246 -11.20 6.90 8.80
CA ASP A 246 -11.81 6.79 10.13
C ASP A 246 -11.76 5.34 10.64
N HIS A 247 -11.95 4.35 9.75
CA HIS A 247 -11.84 2.93 10.11
C HIS A 247 -10.41 2.54 10.49
N ILE A 248 -9.42 3.01 9.75
CA ILE A 248 -8.00 2.82 10.07
C ILE A 248 -7.65 3.49 11.40
N GLU A 249 -8.12 4.71 11.62
CA GLU A 249 -7.90 5.43 12.87
C GLU A 249 -8.48 4.68 14.07
N ALA A 250 -9.68 4.14 13.95
CA ALA A 250 -10.29 3.33 15.01
C ALA A 250 -9.43 2.10 15.34
N TRP A 251 -8.91 1.41 14.31
CA TRP A 251 -8.00 0.29 14.50
C TRP A 251 -6.70 0.71 15.20
N ILE A 252 -6.11 1.85 14.81
CA ILE A 252 -4.90 2.40 15.45
C ILE A 252 -5.15 2.64 16.93
N GLN A 253 -6.25 3.30 17.29
CA GLN A 253 -6.59 3.61 18.68
C GLN A 253 -6.81 2.35 19.54
N GLU A 254 -7.24 1.24 18.95
CA GLU A 254 -7.46 -0.02 19.65
C GLU A 254 -6.18 -0.86 19.82
N ASN A 255 -5.25 -0.76 18.87
CA ASN A 255 -4.12 -1.69 18.78
C ASN A 255 -2.75 -1.05 19.05
N VAL A 256 -2.64 0.29 18.99
CA VAL A 256 -1.38 1.01 19.26
C VAL A 256 -1.51 1.70 20.61
N THR A 257 -0.71 1.28 21.57
CA THR A 257 -0.65 1.94 22.89
C THR A 257 0.37 3.06 22.87
N GLU A 258 -0.02 4.23 23.42
CA GLU A 258 0.90 5.37 23.63
C GLU A 258 2.06 5.03 24.58
#